data_279766177e3dbb07f14bf56a07bd1554
#
_entry.id   279766177e3dbb07f14bf56a07bd1554
#
_cell.length_a   1.000
_cell.length_b   1.000
_cell.length_c   1.000
_cell.angle_alpha   90.00
_cell.angle_beta   90.00
_cell.angle_gamma   90.00
#
_symmetry.space_group_name_H-M   'P 1'
#
loop_
_entity.id
_entity.type
_entity.pdbx_description
1 polymer ?
#
loop_
_entity_poly.entity_id
_entity_poly.type
_entity_poly.pdbx_seq_one_letter_code
_entity_poly.pdbx_strand_id
1 'polypeptide(L)'
;MAKIINPFIVTGKIAPEYFCDRVSESARLVKSVTNGNNLVVISPRRMGKTGLIQFCYDKPEIGKEYYTFFIDILHTSSLREFTYLLGREIYETLLPRSRKMATLFIQTIKSISGKFGFDPIANLPTFNVELGDIERPEYTLDEIFQYLAHADKPCIVAIDEFQQIAKYPEKNIEALLRTHIQRSENSHFIFAGSERHMMQEMFASAARPFYHSADMLELKAIPAEIYIPFIVGHFERRNRSIAAVNAEKVYALFQGHTYYIQKTFNESFADTSEGDECTLETIRAAIDNMIASNDTIFREILSNVPEKQKELLYAIAKEGEAERITSADFIKRHSLTSASSIQSAAKKLLEKDLITEINKVFSVTDRLFAMWINKLYGKNPDF
;
A
#
# COMPACT_ATOMS: atom_id res chain seq x y z
N MET A 1 -26.09 6.15 -4.88
CA MET A 1 -25.00 5.93 -3.92
C MET A 1 -25.50 6.30 -2.54
N ALA A 2 -25.27 5.44 -1.53
CA ALA A 2 -25.60 5.81 -0.15
C ALA A 2 -24.77 7.04 0.24
N LYS A 3 -25.41 8.01 0.89
CA LYS A 3 -24.74 9.25 1.34
C LYS A 3 -23.71 8.87 2.39
N ILE A 4 -22.42 9.02 2.11
CA ILE A 4 -21.37 8.78 3.09
C ILE A 4 -21.53 9.83 4.20
N ILE A 5 -21.81 9.36 5.41
CA ILE A 5 -22.06 10.23 6.56
C ILE A 5 -20.73 10.69 7.16
N ASN A 6 -19.76 9.78 7.30
CA ASN A 6 -18.44 10.10 7.85
C ASN A 6 -17.46 10.47 6.73
N PRO A 7 -16.84 11.68 6.78
CA PRO A 7 -15.94 12.14 5.72
C PRO A 7 -14.53 11.51 5.76
N PHE A 8 -14.15 10.87 6.85
CA PHE A 8 -12.85 10.25 7.02
C PHE A 8 -12.89 8.79 6.54
N ILE A 9 -12.57 8.58 5.28
CA ILE A 9 -12.66 7.27 4.62
C ILE A 9 -11.42 6.45 4.95
N VAL A 10 -11.62 5.27 5.52
CA VAL A 10 -10.55 4.35 5.93
C VAL A 10 -10.40 3.18 4.96
N THR A 11 -11.51 2.74 4.34
CA THR A 11 -11.55 1.57 3.46
C THR A 11 -12.36 1.88 2.21
N GLY A 12 -12.02 1.22 1.11
CA GLY A 12 -12.73 1.37 -0.16
C GLY A 12 -12.29 2.59 -0.97
N LYS A 13 -13.09 2.93 -1.96
CA LYS A 13 -12.81 4.01 -2.91
C LYS A 13 -13.09 5.36 -2.26
N ILE A 14 -12.14 6.29 -2.38
CA ILE A 14 -12.23 7.63 -1.82
C ILE A 14 -12.78 8.57 -2.91
N ALA A 15 -13.95 9.17 -2.65
CA ALA A 15 -14.50 10.18 -3.56
C ALA A 15 -13.64 11.46 -3.53
N PRO A 16 -13.64 12.25 -4.63
CA PRO A 16 -12.77 13.42 -4.75
C PRO A 16 -12.89 14.43 -3.60
N GLU A 17 -14.08 14.65 -3.07
CA GLU A 17 -14.33 15.57 -1.95
C GLU A 17 -13.72 15.10 -0.62
N TYR A 18 -13.37 13.81 -0.48
CA TYR A 18 -12.74 13.21 0.70
C TYR A 18 -11.26 12.88 0.47
N PHE A 19 -10.74 13.20 -0.71
CA PHE A 19 -9.35 12.96 -1.07
C PHE A 19 -8.51 14.21 -0.75
N CYS A 20 -7.64 14.12 0.25
CA CYS A 20 -6.82 15.23 0.68
C CYS A 20 -5.58 15.37 -0.19
N ASP A 21 -5.39 16.56 -0.79
CA ASP A 21 -4.16 16.96 -1.52
C ASP A 21 -3.72 15.96 -2.62
N ARG A 22 -2.44 15.69 -2.71
CA ARG A 22 -1.80 14.86 -3.75
C ARG A 22 -1.94 15.42 -5.16
N VAL A 23 -2.10 16.74 -5.27
CA VAL A 23 -2.29 17.42 -6.58
C VAL A 23 -1.06 17.21 -7.45
N SER A 24 0.13 17.44 -6.91
CA SER A 24 1.40 17.30 -7.63
C SER A 24 1.70 15.85 -7.98
N GLU A 25 1.48 14.92 -7.05
CA GLU A 25 1.70 13.49 -7.26
C GLU A 25 0.71 12.92 -8.26
N SER A 26 -0.58 13.31 -8.17
CA SER A 26 -1.60 12.94 -9.14
C SER A 26 -1.26 13.44 -10.55
N ALA A 27 -0.87 14.71 -10.66
CA ALA A 27 -0.49 15.29 -11.96
C ALA A 27 0.73 14.58 -12.55
N ARG A 28 1.73 14.26 -11.72
CA ARG A 28 2.93 13.54 -12.14
C ARG A 28 2.61 12.11 -12.58
N LEU A 29 1.76 11.39 -11.83
CA LEU A 29 1.32 10.03 -12.19
C LEU A 29 0.59 10.05 -13.53
N VAL A 30 -0.44 10.90 -13.66
CA VAL A 30 -1.21 11.02 -14.91
C VAL A 30 -0.30 11.36 -16.08
N LYS A 31 0.55 12.40 -15.93
CA LYS A 31 1.51 12.80 -16.97
C LYS A 31 2.45 11.67 -17.37
N SER A 32 2.99 10.89 -16.41
CA SER A 32 3.93 9.81 -16.72
C SER A 32 3.25 8.74 -17.58
N VAL A 33 2.10 8.20 -17.13
CA VAL A 33 1.44 7.10 -17.83
C VAL A 33 0.79 7.53 -19.16
N THR A 34 0.25 8.75 -19.25
CA THR A 34 -0.31 9.25 -20.52
C THR A 34 0.77 9.65 -21.53
N ASN A 35 2.01 9.83 -21.08
CA ASN A 35 3.16 10.09 -21.93
C ASN A 35 3.91 8.80 -22.35
N GLY A 36 3.36 7.64 -22.02
CA GLY A 36 3.90 6.35 -22.41
C GLY A 36 4.99 5.82 -21.48
N ASN A 37 5.17 6.42 -20.27
CA ASN A 37 6.18 5.98 -19.33
C ASN A 37 5.60 5.06 -18.25
N ASN A 38 6.42 4.14 -17.78
CA ASN A 38 6.14 3.39 -16.56
C ASN A 38 6.50 4.22 -15.33
N LEU A 39 5.83 3.96 -14.21
CA LEU A 39 6.03 4.71 -12.97
C LEU A 39 6.22 3.76 -11.78
N VAL A 40 7.18 4.07 -10.92
CA VAL A 40 7.34 3.43 -9.60
C VAL A 40 6.79 4.37 -8.53
N VAL A 41 5.88 3.89 -7.71
CA VAL A 41 5.32 4.62 -6.57
C VAL A 41 5.79 3.97 -5.28
N ILE A 42 6.64 4.66 -4.54
CA ILE A 42 7.22 4.17 -3.29
C ILE A 42 6.69 4.99 -2.11
N SER A 43 6.24 4.33 -1.08
CA SER A 43 5.98 4.96 0.23
C SER A 43 5.91 3.91 1.33
N PRO A 44 6.13 4.28 2.59
CA PRO A 44 5.79 3.41 3.70
C PRO A 44 4.35 2.90 3.60
N ARG A 45 4.04 1.79 4.27
CA ARG A 45 2.68 1.29 4.36
C ARG A 45 1.74 2.36 4.92
N ARG A 46 0.47 2.34 4.48
CA ARG A 46 -0.59 3.20 5.05
C ARG A 46 -0.46 4.71 4.75
N MET A 47 0.32 5.07 3.70
CA MET A 47 0.48 6.45 3.24
C MET A 47 -0.46 6.83 2.07
N GLY A 48 -1.31 5.91 1.61
CA GLY A 48 -2.31 6.18 0.58
C GLY A 48 -1.88 5.92 -0.87
N LYS A 49 -0.87 5.05 -1.14
CA LYS A 49 -0.46 4.66 -2.51
C LYS A 49 -1.64 4.18 -3.35
N THR A 50 -2.32 3.15 -2.85
CA THR A 50 -3.48 2.53 -3.52
C THR A 50 -4.58 3.56 -3.79
N GLY A 51 -4.88 4.41 -2.80
CA GLY A 51 -5.86 5.50 -2.95
C GLY A 51 -5.47 6.50 -4.04
N LEU A 52 -4.19 6.88 -4.13
CA LEU A 52 -3.70 7.77 -5.18
C LEU A 52 -3.86 7.17 -6.56
N ILE A 53 -3.48 5.90 -6.75
CA ILE A 53 -3.58 5.20 -8.04
C ILE A 53 -5.05 5.13 -8.47
N GLN A 54 -5.94 4.68 -7.59
CA GLN A 54 -7.37 4.58 -7.87
C GLN A 54 -8.01 5.95 -8.15
N PHE A 55 -7.61 6.99 -7.40
CA PHE A 55 -8.05 8.36 -7.66
C PHE A 55 -7.61 8.85 -9.04
N CYS A 56 -6.39 8.54 -9.47
CA CYS A 56 -5.91 8.90 -10.82
C CYS A 56 -6.64 8.11 -11.93
N TYR A 57 -7.02 6.86 -11.68
CA TYR A 57 -7.80 6.05 -12.64
C TYR A 57 -9.17 6.63 -12.95
N ASP A 58 -9.76 7.37 -12.00
CA ASP A 58 -11.05 8.03 -12.20
C ASP A 58 -10.96 9.37 -12.94
N LYS A 59 -9.74 9.90 -13.12
CA LYS A 59 -9.58 11.15 -13.87
C LYS A 59 -9.95 10.96 -15.34
N PRO A 60 -10.62 11.96 -15.96
CA PRO A 60 -11.10 11.86 -17.36
C PRO A 60 -10.01 11.47 -18.36
N GLU A 61 -8.78 11.93 -18.14
CA GLU A 61 -7.62 11.67 -18.99
C GLU A 61 -7.22 10.19 -19.03
N ILE A 62 -7.55 9.45 -17.98
CA ILE A 62 -7.27 8.01 -17.87
C ILE A 62 -8.56 7.21 -18.06
N GLY A 63 -9.59 7.48 -17.29
CA GLY A 63 -10.78 6.63 -17.20
C GLY A 63 -11.57 6.49 -18.51
N LYS A 64 -11.49 7.48 -19.43
CA LYS A 64 -12.12 7.41 -20.74
C LYS A 64 -11.24 6.77 -21.82
N GLU A 65 -9.94 7.03 -21.74
CA GLU A 65 -9.01 6.71 -22.84
C GLU A 65 -8.29 5.36 -22.64
N TYR A 66 -8.22 4.86 -21.39
CA TYR A 66 -7.46 3.66 -21.03
C TYR A 66 -8.33 2.59 -20.38
N TYR A 67 -7.95 1.32 -20.57
CA TYR A 67 -8.33 0.26 -19.65
C TYR A 67 -7.38 0.27 -18.45
N THR A 68 -7.92 0.26 -17.25
CA THR A 68 -7.15 0.34 -16.02
C THR A 68 -7.33 -0.93 -15.21
N PHE A 69 -6.22 -1.58 -14.84
CA PHE A 69 -6.19 -2.79 -14.05
C PHE A 69 -5.36 -2.56 -12.79
N PHE A 70 -5.81 -3.11 -11.67
CA PHE A 70 -5.13 -2.98 -10.39
C PHE A 70 -5.03 -4.33 -9.70
N ILE A 71 -3.81 -4.85 -9.50
CA ILE A 71 -3.56 -6.09 -8.78
C ILE A 71 -2.71 -5.82 -7.53
N ASP A 72 -3.08 -6.44 -6.42
CA ASP A 72 -2.26 -6.52 -5.20
C ASP A 72 -1.67 -7.93 -5.11
N ILE A 73 -0.35 -8.01 -5.18
CA ILE A 73 0.38 -9.28 -5.18
C ILE A 73 1.01 -9.63 -3.83
N LEU A 74 0.64 -8.94 -2.74
CA LEU A 74 1.20 -9.16 -1.40
C LEU A 74 1.14 -10.63 -0.97
N HIS A 75 0.04 -11.31 -1.29
CA HIS A 75 -0.22 -12.70 -0.87
C HIS A 75 0.26 -13.75 -1.86
N THR A 76 0.89 -13.34 -2.96
CA THR A 76 1.40 -14.26 -3.96
C THR A 76 2.80 -14.77 -3.60
N SER A 77 3.08 -16.00 -3.96
CA SER A 77 4.34 -16.70 -3.67
C SER A 77 5.01 -17.29 -4.91
N SER A 78 4.40 -17.16 -6.10
CA SER A 78 4.89 -17.76 -7.34
C SER A 78 4.41 -17.00 -8.58
N LEU A 79 5.11 -17.20 -9.71
CA LEU A 79 4.70 -16.71 -11.02
C LEU A 79 3.29 -17.22 -11.40
N ARG A 80 2.93 -18.44 -11.00
CA ARG A 80 1.61 -19.00 -11.25
C ARG A 80 0.51 -18.17 -10.59
N GLU A 81 0.66 -17.82 -9.32
CA GLU A 81 -0.30 -16.98 -8.59
C GLU A 81 -0.37 -15.57 -9.17
N PHE A 82 0.78 -14.99 -9.51
CA PHE A 82 0.83 -13.70 -10.19
C PHE A 82 0.05 -13.71 -11.50
N THR A 83 0.32 -14.70 -12.35
CA THR A 83 -0.34 -14.85 -13.67
C THR A 83 -1.85 -15.05 -13.52
N TYR A 84 -2.27 -15.84 -12.53
CA TYR A 84 -3.68 -16.05 -12.20
C TYR A 84 -4.37 -14.74 -11.80
N LEU A 85 -3.78 -13.99 -10.86
CA LEU A 85 -4.35 -12.72 -10.40
C LEU A 85 -4.44 -11.70 -11.52
N LEU A 86 -3.38 -11.57 -12.33
CA LEU A 86 -3.36 -10.64 -13.44
C LEU A 86 -4.45 -10.99 -14.48
N GLY A 87 -4.56 -12.26 -14.85
CA GLY A 87 -5.57 -12.72 -15.81
C GLY A 87 -6.99 -12.51 -15.29
N ARG A 88 -7.24 -12.82 -14.02
CA ARG A 88 -8.54 -12.63 -13.38
C ARG A 88 -8.93 -11.15 -13.32
N GLU A 89 -8.05 -10.28 -12.87
CA GLU A 89 -8.32 -8.84 -12.78
C GLU A 89 -8.64 -8.23 -14.16
N ILE A 90 -7.86 -8.60 -15.19
CA ILE A 90 -8.13 -8.12 -16.54
C ILE A 90 -9.52 -8.55 -17.00
N TYR A 91 -9.86 -9.82 -16.82
CA TYR A 91 -11.15 -10.34 -17.22
C TYR A 91 -12.32 -9.68 -16.46
N GLU A 92 -12.26 -9.63 -15.12
CA GLU A 92 -13.30 -9.05 -14.26
C GLU A 92 -13.51 -7.56 -14.52
N THR A 93 -12.44 -6.83 -14.81
CA THR A 93 -12.50 -5.40 -15.15
C THR A 93 -13.10 -5.16 -16.53
N LEU A 94 -12.81 -6.02 -17.52
CA LEU A 94 -13.29 -5.87 -18.89
C LEU A 94 -14.76 -6.25 -19.03
N LEU A 95 -15.21 -7.29 -18.37
CA LEU A 95 -16.54 -7.86 -18.55
C LEU A 95 -17.68 -6.81 -18.44
N PRO A 96 -17.73 -5.95 -17.43
CA PRO A 96 -18.74 -4.89 -17.32
C PRO A 96 -18.50 -3.72 -18.29
N ARG A 97 -17.27 -3.52 -18.78
CA ARG A 97 -16.89 -2.35 -19.61
C ARG A 97 -16.98 -2.63 -21.11
N SER A 98 -16.56 -3.81 -21.52
CA SER A 98 -16.52 -4.21 -22.94
C SER A 98 -16.59 -5.73 -23.09
N ARG A 99 -17.79 -6.25 -23.36
CA ARG A 99 -17.98 -7.68 -23.67
C ARG A 99 -17.10 -8.15 -24.82
N LYS A 100 -16.92 -7.32 -25.85
CA LYS A 100 -16.06 -7.61 -26.99
C LYS A 100 -14.62 -7.89 -26.53
N MET A 101 -14.09 -7.05 -25.64
CA MET A 101 -12.72 -7.19 -25.14
C MET A 101 -12.58 -8.36 -24.17
N ALA A 102 -13.58 -8.63 -23.33
CA ALA A 102 -13.60 -9.82 -22.47
C ALA A 102 -13.60 -11.11 -23.33
N THR A 103 -14.38 -11.15 -24.42
CA THR A 103 -14.37 -12.28 -25.36
C THR A 103 -13.02 -12.42 -26.07
N LEU A 104 -12.43 -11.32 -26.52
CA LEU A 104 -11.10 -11.33 -27.14
C LEU A 104 -10.04 -11.85 -26.16
N PHE A 105 -10.11 -11.45 -24.88
CA PHE A 105 -9.24 -11.96 -23.84
C PHE A 105 -9.29 -13.49 -23.75
N ILE A 106 -10.49 -14.07 -23.64
CA ILE A 106 -10.69 -15.52 -23.60
C ILE A 106 -10.12 -16.21 -24.85
N GLN A 107 -10.33 -15.61 -26.02
CA GLN A 107 -9.84 -16.17 -27.29
C GLN A 107 -8.32 -16.12 -27.43
N THR A 108 -7.69 -15.13 -26.77
CA THR A 108 -6.23 -14.95 -26.78
C THR A 108 -5.54 -15.94 -25.82
N ILE A 109 -6.13 -16.19 -24.63
CA ILE A 109 -5.53 -17.08 -23.62
C ILE A 109 -5.87 -18.55 -23.96
N LYS A 110 -5.11 -19.14 -24.86
CA LYS A 110 -5.33 -20.51 -25.34
C LYS A 110 -4.90 -21.57 -24.35
N SER A 111 -3.89 -21.28 -23.55
CA SER A 111 -3.32 -22.21 -22.54
C SER A 111 -4.33 -22.70 -21.52
N ILE A 112 -5.38 -21.91 -21.26
CA ILE A 112 -6.46 -22.22 -20.32
C ILE A 112 -7.85 -22.06 -20.94
N SER A 113 -7.96 -22.07 -22.26
CA SER A 113 -9.22 -21.78 -23.00
C SER A 113 -10.37 -22.71 -22.64
N GLY A 114 -10.09 -24.00 -22.36
CA GLY A 114 -11.09 -24.99 -21.96
C GLY A 114 -11.64 -24.81 -20.53
N LYS A 115 -11.14 -23.86 -19.79
CA LYS A 115 -11.51 -23.60 -18.39
C LYS A 115 -12.40 -22.36 -18.20
N PHE A 116 -12.68 -21.63 -19.27
CA PHE A 116 -13.69 -20.57 -19.21
C PHE A 116 -15.08 -21.21 -19.26
N GLY A 117 -15.94 -20.81 -18.33
CA GLY A 117 -17.32 -21.22 -18.28
C GLY A 117 -18.22 -20.30 -19.09
N PHE A 118 -19.51 -20.60 -19.08
CA PHE A 118 -20.55 -19.80 -19.70
C PHE A 118 -21.78 -19.76 -18.77
N ASP A 119 -22.24 -18.57 -18.44
CA ASP A 119 -23.49 -18.37 -17.73
C ASP A 119 -24.64 -18.27 -18.76
N PRO A 120 -25.50 -19.29 -18.83
CA PRO A 120 -26.60 -19.31 -19.82
C PRO A 120 -27.69 -18.29 -19.49
N ILE A 121 -27.82 -17.85 -18.24
CA ILE A 121 -28.83 -16.88 -17.80
C ILE A 121 -28.40 -15.47 -18.18
N ALA A 122 -27.17 -15.10 -17.85
CA ALA A 122 -26.59 -13.80 -18.18
C ALA A 122 -26.13 -13.73 -19.65
N ASN A 123 -26.05 -14.86 -20.36
CA ASN A 123 -25.46 -15.01 -21.68
C ASN A 123 -24.04 -14.43 -21.76
N LEU A 124 -23.22 -14.78 -20.75
CA LEU A 124 -21.88 -14.25 -20.56
C LEU A 124 -20.87 -15.37 -20.30
N PRO A 125 -19.64 -15.25 -20.80
CA PRO A 125 -18.57 -16.12 -20.37
C PRO A 125 -18.25 -15.85 -18.90
N THR A 126 -17.78 -16.88 -18.19
CA THR A 126 -17.38 -16.81 -16.79
C THR A 126 -15.93 -17.23 -16.63
N PHE A 127 -15.22 -16.60 -15.71
CA PHE A 127 -13.84 -16.95 -15.37
C PHE A 127 -13.85 -18.08 -14.35
N ASN A 128 -13.96 -19.33 -14.81
CA ASN A 128 -13.95 -20.53 -13.97
C ASN A 128 -12.54 -21.15 -13.87
N VAL A 129 -11.51 -20.37 -14.17
CA VAL A 129 -10.12 -20.80 -14.09
C VAL A 129 -9.71 -20.94 -12.62
N GLU A 130 -9.17 -22.11 -12.29
CA GLU A 130 -8.55 -22.36 -11.01
C GLU A 130 -7.02 -22.17 -11.09
N LEU A 131 -6.38 -21.94 -9.96
CA LEU A 131 -4.92 -21.77 -9.92
C LEU A 131 -4.17 -22.98 -10.50
N GLY A 132 -4.70 -24.19 -10.26
CA GLY A 132 -4.17 -25.45 -10.80
C GLY A 132 -4.21 -25.59 -12.32
N ASP A 133 -5.09 -24.84 -12.98
CA ASP A 133 -5.24 -24.88 -14.45
C ASP A 133 -4.08 -24.18 -15.17
N ILE A 134 -3.35 -23.32 -14.49
CA ILE A 134 -2.17 -22.65 -15.04
C ILE A 134 -0.97 -23.56 -14.92
N GLU A 135 -0.83 -24.50 -15.82
CA GLU A 135 0.28 -25.48 -15.79
C GLU A 135 1.62 -24.87 -16.24
N ARG A 136 1.56 -23.89 -17.17
CA ARG A 136 2.71 -23.19 -17.76
C ARG A 136 2.57 -21.68 -17.59
N PRO A 137 2.89 -21.13 -16.41
CA PRO A 137 2.63 -19.75 -16.09
C PRO A 137 3.36 -18.76 -17.02
N GLU A 138 4.57 -19.06 -17.48
CA GLU A 138 5.29 -18.21 -18.43
C GLU A 138 4.55 -18.08 -19.76
N TYR A 139 3.99 -19.18 -20.25
CA TYR A 139 3.25 -19.21 -21.51
C TYR A 139 1.91 -18.47 -21.38
N THR A 140 1.18 -18.72 -20.30
CA THR A 140 -0.07 -17.99 -20.02
C THR A 140 0.19 -16.50 -19.84
N LEU A 141 1.28 -16.12 -19.19
CA LEU A 141 1.69 -14.74 -19.04
C LEU A 141 1.98 -14.08 -20.40
N ASP A 142 2.68 -14.77 -21.29
CA ASP A 142 2.95 -14.28 -22.65
C ASP A 142 1.62 -14.00 -23.41
N GLU A 143 0.65 -14.90 -23.33
CA GLU A 143 -0.68 -14.71 -23.93
C GLU A 143 -1.42 -13.50 -23.32
N ILE A 144 -1.32 -13.27 -22.00
CA ILE A 144 -1.87 -12.07 -21.36
C ILE A 144 -1.23 -10.80 -21.91
N PHE A 145 0.08 -10.78 -22.06
CA PHE A 145 0.78 -9.63 -22.65
C PHE A 145 0.47 -9.44 -24.14
N GLN A 146 0.27 -10.52 -24.90
CA GLN A 146 -0.22 -10.44 -26.27
C GLN A 146 -1.61 -9.81 -26.32
N TYR A 147 -2.52 -10.18 -25.42
CA TYR A 147 -3.81 -9.53 -25.31
C TYR A 147 -3.69 -8.02 -25.04
N LEU A 148 -2.88 -7.63 -24.05
CA LEU A 148 -2.66 -6.22 -23.69
C LEU A 148 -2.11 -5.42 -24.90
N ALA A 149 -1.24 -6.01 -25.71
CA ALA A 149 -0.69 -5.37 -26.89
C ALA A 149 -1.73 -5.15 -28.01
N HIS A 150 -2.77 -5.98 -28.07
CA HIS A 150 -3.82 -5.93 -29.13
C HIS A 150 -5.16 -5.35 -28.65
N ALA A 151 -5.21 -4.84 -27.39
CA ALA A 151 -6.41 -4.18 -26.89
C ALA A 151 -6.75 -2.94 -27.73
N ASP A 152 -8.05 -2.67 -27.90
CA ASP A 152 -8.55 -1.56 -28.73
C ASP A 152 -8.36 -0.17 -28.08
N LYS A 153 -7.97 -0.15 -26.80
CA LYS A 153 -7.50 1.03 -26.06
C LYS A 153 -6.21 0.70 -25.34
N PRO A 154 -5.34 1.68 -25.13
CA PRO A 154 -4.16 1.44 -24.32
C PRO A 154 -4.54 1.05 -22.88
N CYS A 155 -3.65 0.30 -22.24
CA CYS A 155 -3.86 -0.28 -20.92
C CYS A 155 -2.93 0.36 -19.88
N ILE A 156 -3.42 0.56 -18.67
CA ILE A 156 -2.58 0.90 -17.50
C ILE A 156 -2.75 -0.21 -16.47
N VAL A 157 -1.65 -0.88 -16.12
CA VAL A 157 -1.62 -1.97 -15.16
C VAL A 157 -0.87 -1.53 -13.92
N ALA A 158 -1.55 -1.35 -12.80
CA ALA A 158 -0.92 -1.12 -11.51
C ALA A 158 -0.73 -2.43 -10.76
N ILE A 159 0.49 -2.66 -10.30
CA ILE A 159 0.88 -3.82 -9.51
C ILE A 159 1.31 -3.31 -8.14
N ASP A 160 0.47 -3.53 -7.12
CA ASP A 160 0.77 -3.13 -5.75
C ASP A 160 1.60 -4.23 -5.05
N GLU A 161 2.46 -3.79 -4.14
CA GLU A 161 3.46 -4.60 -3.42
C GLU A 161 4.42 -5.35 -4.36
N PHE A 162 4.85 -4.66 -5.44
CA PHE A 162 5.64 -5.24 -6.53
C PHE A 162 6.94 -5.91 -6.07
N GLN A 163 7.55 -5.45 -4.97
CA GLN A 163 8.73 -6.11 -4.40
C GLN A 163 8.51 -7.59 -4.05
N GLN A 164 7.26 -8.03 -3.96
CA GLN A 164 6.95 -9.44 -3.65
C GLN A 164 7.48 -10.40 -4.70
N ILE A 165 7.61 -10.00 -5.98
CA ILE A 165 8.17 -10.86 -7.02
C ILE A 165 9.61 -11.32 -6.73
N ALA A 166 10.38 -10.52 -5.99
CA ALA A 166 11.75 -10.89 -5.61
C ALA A 166 11.82 -12.06 -4.62
N LYS A 167 10.69 -12.44 -4.03
CA LYS A 167 10.56 -13.57 -3.08
C LYS A 167 10.08 -14.85 -3.75
N TYR A 168 9.77 -14.82 -5.06
CA TYR A 168 9.29 -16.00 -5.80
C TYR A 168 10.43 -17.01 -6.01
N PRO A 169 10.12 -18.31 -6.03
CA PRO A 169 11.12 -19.36 -6.22
C PRO A 169 11.65 -19.43 -7.66
N GLU A 170 10.92 -18.87 -8.63
CA GLU A 170 11.31 -18.92 -10.03
C GLU A 170 12.52 -18.03 -10.30
N LYS A 171 13.54 -18.63 -10.91
CA LYS A 171 14.76 -17.91 -11.30
C LYS A 171 14.45 -16.89 -12.40
N ASN A 172 15.08 -15.72 -12.30
CA ASN A 172 15.00 -14.66 -13.33
C ASN A 172 13.60 -14.06 -13.56
N ILE A 173 12.69 -14.12 -12.59
CA ILE A 173 11.35 -13.57 -12.69
C ILE A 173 11.34 -12.08 -13.06
N GLU A 174 12.23 -11.28 -12.50
CA GLU A 174 12.36 -9.87 -12.84
C GLU A 174 12.75 -9.66 -14.31
N ALA A 175 13.67 -10.46 -14.83
CA ALA A 175 14.10 -10.37 -16.22
C ALA A 175 12.97 -10.80 -17.18
N LEU A 176 12.20 -11.83 -16.81
CA LEU A 176 11.03 -12.28 -17.56
C LEU A 176 10.00 -11.17 -17.65
N LEU A 177 9.54 -10.62 -16.52
CA LEU A 177 8.54 -9.55 -16.48
C LEU A 177 9.03 -8.30 -17.21
N ARG A 178 10.29 -7.89 -17.00
CA ARG A 178 10.87 -6.76 -17.72
C ARG A 178 10.81 -6.96 -19.24
N THR A 179 11.11 -8.15 -19.72
CA THR A 179 11.09 -8.45 -21.16
C THR A 179 9.68 -8.24 -21.74
N HIS A 180 8.64 -8.74 -21.07
CA HIS A 180 7.26 -8.52 -21.49
C HIS A 180 6.86 -7.05 -21.46
N ILE A 181 7.17 -6.37 -20.35
CA ILE A 181 6.84 -4.95 -20.12
C ILE A 181 7.51 -4.05 -21.18
N GLN A 182 8.78 -4.29 -21.50
CA GLN A 182 9.49 -3.50 -22.51
C GLN A 182 8.97 -3.69 -23.93
N ARG A 183 8.38 -4.85 -24.24
CA ARG A 183 7.76 -5.14 -25.54
C ARG A 183 6.32 -4.65 -25.64
N SER A 184 5.76 -4.16 -24.56
CA SER A 184 4.35 -3.77 -24.47
C SER A 184 4.18 -2.32 -24.94
N GLU A 185 3.93 -2.12 -26.24
CA GLU A 185 3.76 -0.78 -26.83
C GLU A 185 2.41 -0.14 -26.44
N ASN A 186 1.39 -0.96 -26.16
CA ASN A 186 0.02 -0.52 -25.86
C ASN A 186 -0.31 -0.61 -24.35
N SER A 187 0.70 -0.77 -23.47
CA SER A 187 0.47 -0.91 -22.05
C SER A 187 1.54 -0.22 -21.23
N HIS A 188 1.11 0.48 -20.16
CA HIS A 188 1.99 1.18 -19.24
C HIS A 188 1.78 0.66 -17.84
N PHE A 189 2.85 0.65 -17.04
CA PHE A 189 2.84 -0.03 -15.76
C PHE A 189 3.11 0.94 -14.61
N ILE A 190 2.36 0.75 -13.52
CA ILE A 190 2.60 1.43 -12.23
C ILE A 190 3.04 0.36 -11.23
N PHE A 191 4.28 0.44 -10.79
CA PHE A 191 4.84 -0.47 -9.78
C PHE A 191 4.75 0.21 -8.43
N ALA A 192 3.81 -0.21 -7.60
CA ALA A 192 3.68 0.32 -6.25
C ALA A 192 4.33 -0.62 -5.24
N GLY A 193 5.01 -0.07 -4.23
CA GLY A 193 5.66 -0.87 -3.20
C GLY A 193 5.85 -0.13 -1.89
N SER A 194 5.82 -0.88 -0.80
CA SER A 194 5.98 -0.38 0.55
C SER A 194 7.38 -0.60 1.13
N GLU A 195 8.11 -1.59 0.66
CA GLU A 195 9.49 -1.86 1.07
C GLU A 195 10.46 -0.96 0.28
N ARG A 196 10.67 0.26 0.79
CA ARG A 196 11.45 1.31 0.11
C ARG A 196 12.81 0.84 -0.38
N HIS A 197 13.57 0.17 0.48
CA HIS A 197 14.91 -0.30 0.15
C HIS A 197 14.89 -1.30 -1.01
N MET A 198 13.99 -2.26 -0.96
CA MET A 198 13.84 -3.26 -2.01
C MET A 198 13.39 -2.66 -3.34
N MET A 199 12.40 -1.75 -3.32
CA MET A 199 11.97 -1.05 -4.52
C MET A 199 13.10 -0.19 -5.13
N GLN A 200 13.86 0.51 -4.31
CA GLN A 200 15.03 1.27 -4.77
C GLN A 200 16.11 0.34 -5.34
N GLU A 201 16.38 -0.79 -4.70
CA GLU A 201 17.32 -1.78 -5.23
C GLU A 201 16.87 -2.28 -6.61
N MET A 202 15.60 -2.67 -6.78
CA MET A 202 15.05 -3.19 -8.03
C MET A 202 15.15 -2.20 -9.20
N PHE A 203 14.84 -0.90 -8.96
CA PHE A 203 14.71 0.09 -10.03
C PHE A 203 15.89 1.05 -10.16
N ALA A 204 16.74 1.22 -9.15
CA ALA A 204 17.87 2.14 -9.16
C ALA A 204 19.25 1.44 -9.15
N SER A 205 19.32 0.11 -8.94
CA SER A 205 20.58 -0.63 -9.00
C SER A 205 20.87 -1.14 -10.39
N ALA A 206 22.07 -0.83 -10.93
CA ALA A 206 22.51 -1.32 -12.24
C ALA A 206 22.64 -2.85 -12.33
N ALA A 207 22.67 -3.55 -11.20
CA ALA A 207 22.73 -5.01 -11.15
C ALA A 207 21.36 -5.69 -11.32
N ARG A 208 20.27 -4.92 -11.32
CA ARG A 208 18.90 -5.45 -11.35
C ARG A 208 18.28 -5.27 -12.73
N PRO A 209 17.42 -6.23 -13.15
CA PRO A 209 16.76 -6.16 -14.45
C PRO A 209 15.95 -4.88 -14.70
N PHE A 210 15.24 -4.36 -13.69
CA PHE A 210 14.40 -3.15 -13.82
C PHE A 210 15.16 -1.82 -13.74
N TYR A 211 16.50 -1.84 -13.76
CA TYR A 211 17.29 -0.62 -13.71
C TYR A 211 16.85 0.39 -14.78
N HIS A 212 16.52 1.63 -14.36
CA HIS A 212 16.03 2.73 -15.22
C HIS A 212 14.87 2.38 -16.15
N SER A 213 13.99 1.45 -15.77
CA SER A 213 12.84 1.05 -16.59
C SER A 213 11.54 1.84 -16.30
N ALA A 214 11.55 2.70 -15.28
CA ALA A 214 10.41 3.52 -14.88
C ALA A 214 10.86 4.79 -14.14
N ASP A 215 10.03 5.84 -14.21
CA ASP A 215 10.18 7.03 -13.38
C ASP A 215 9.88 6.70 -11.91
N MET A 216 10.49 7.42 -10.97
CA MET A 216 10.28 7.18 -9.54
C MET A 216 9.48 8.32 -8.90
N LEU A 217 8.40 7.98 -8.22
CA LEU A 217 7.57 8.87 -7.41
C LEU A 217 7.56 8.38 -5.96
N GLU A 218 8.15 9.16 -5.06
CA GLU A 218 8.09 8.88 -3.63
C GLU A 218 6.95 9.67 -2.99
N LEU A 219 6.00 8.96 -2.32
CA LEU A 219 4.95 9.61 -1.55
C LEU A 219 5.46 9.89 -0.14
N LYS A 220 5.49 11.17 0.19
CA LYS A 220 5.77 11.66 1.55
C LYS A 220 4.48 11.87 2.33
N ALA A 221 4.58 12.18 3.62
CA ALA A 221 3.44 12.64 4.40
C ALA A 221 2.80 13.87 3.72
N ILE A 222 1.48 13.96 3.77
CA ILE A 222 0.77 15.20 3.37
C ILE A 222 1.20 16.29 4.34
N PRO A 223 1.63 17.48 3.87
CA PRO A 223 2.06 18.55 4.75
C PRO A 223 0.99 18.93 5.80
N ALA A 224 1.42 19.19 7.04
CA ALA A 224 0.48 19.51 8.13
C ALA A 224 -0.37 20.76 7.80
N GLU A 225 0.25 21.76 7.16
CA GLU A 225 -0.41 22.99 6.73
C GLU A 225 -1.56 22.78 5.73
N ILE A 226 -1.61 21.63 5.09
CA ILE A 226 -2.70 21.23 4.18
C ILE A 226 -3.65 20.26 4.90
N TYR A 227 -3.09 19.31 5.65
CA TYR A 227 -3.91 18.24 6.22
C TYR A 227 -4.75 18.71 7.40
N ILE A 228 -4.22 19.63 8.26
CA ILE A 228 -4.95 20.15 9.40
C ILE A 228 -6.21 20.93 8.97
N PRO A 229 -6.13 21.93 8.05
CA PRO A 229 -7.32 22.59 7.54
C PRO A 229 -8.34 21.66 6.87
N PHE A 230 -7.88 20.62 6.17
CA PHE A 230 -8.74 19.59 5.59
C PHE A 230 -9.57 18.88 6.67
N ILE A 231 -8.92 18.47 7.78
CA ILE A 231 -9.57 17.80 8.91
C ILE A 231 -10.59 18.74 9.54
N VAL A 232 -10.17 19.95 9.94
CA VAL A 232 -11.06 20.94 10.56
C VAL A 232 -12.27 21.25 9.67
N GLY A 233 -12.03 21.51 8.39
CA GLY A 233 -13.10 21.81 7.43
C GLY A 233 -14.10 20.66 7.23
N HIS A 234 -13.71 19.41 7.46
CA HIS A 234 -14.66 18.29 7.42
C HIS A 234 -15.56 18.22 8.65
N PHE A 235 -15.09 18.59 9.83
CA PHE A 235 -15.92 18.75 11.01
C PHE A 235 -16.91 19.90 10.83
N GLU A 236 -16.43 21.08 10.42
CA GLU A 236 -17.26 22.29 10.23
C GLU A 236 -18.39 22.09 9.21
N ARG A 237 -18.08 21.47 8.05
CA ARG A 237 -19.09 21.18 7.01
C ARG A 237 -20.21 20.25 7.48
N ARG A 238 -20.04 19.59 8.62
CA ARG A 238 -21.02 18.68 9.22
C ARG A 238 -21.54 19.19 10.56
N ASN A 239 -21.47 20.51 10.77
CA ASN A 239 -21.93 21.17 12.00
C ASN A 239 -21.30 20.54 13.26
N ARG A 240 -20.01 20.28 13.22
CA ARG A 240 -19.16 19.85 14.33
C ARG A 240 -17.94 20.74 14.37
N SER A 241 -17.21 20.75 15.49
CA SER A 241 -15.96 21.49 15.56
C SER A 241 -14.83 20.63 16.10
N ILE A 242 -13.62 21.05 15.82
CA ILE A 242 -12.39 20.52 16.41
C ILE A 242 -11.35 21.63 16.49
N ALA A 243 -10.68 21.77 17.62
CA ALA A 243 -9.56 22.70 17.74
C ALA A 243 -8.40 22.23 16.85
N ALA A 244 -7.84 23.13 16.03
CA ALA A 244 -6.72 22.81 15.13
C ALA A 244 -5.53 22.19 15.87
N VAL A 245 -5.23 22.67 17.08
CA VAL A 245 -4.18 22.11 17.94
C VAL A 245 -4.37 20.62 18.28
N ASN A 246 -5.63 20.15 18.36
CA ASN A 246 -5.91 18.74 18.59
C ASN A 246 -5.62 17.91 17.32
N ALA A 247 -5.94 18.44 16.14
CA ALA A 247 -5.60 17.81 14.87
C ALA A 247 -4.06 17.77 14.66
N GLU A 248 -3.36 18.84 15.03
CA GLU A 248 -1.89 18.91 15.02
C GLU A 248 -1.25 17.85 15.91
N LYS A 249 -1.77 17.64 17.12
CA LYS A 249 -1.29 16.57 18.03
C LYS A 249 -1.44 15.18 17.40
N VAL A 250 -2.59 14.87 16.79
CA VAL A 250 -2.80 13.59 16.10
C VAL A 250 -1.84 13.44 14.92
N TYR A 251 -1.66 14.51 14.14
CA TYR A 251 -0.72 14.52 13.02
C TYR A 251 0.71 14.24 13.48
N ALA A 252 1.17 14.91 14.54
CA ALA A 252 2.51 14.73 15.11
C ALA A 252 2.69 13.31 15.68
N LEU A 253 1.69 12.81 16.42
CA LEU A 253 1.71 11.47 17.00
C LEU A 253 1.93 10.38 15.95
N PHE A 254 1.20 10.47 14.83
CA PHE A 254 1.32 9.51 13.73
C PHE A 254 2.29 9.93 12.63
N GLN A 255 3.02 11.04 12.81
CA GLN A 255 4.04 11.53 11.86
C GLN A 255 3.51 11.62 10.42
N GLY A 256 2.28 12.07 10.24
CA GLY A 256 1.64 12.22 8.93
C GLY A 256 1.19 10.91 8.27
N HIS A 257 1.21 9.76 8.96
CA HIS A 257 0.69 8.49 8.44
C HIS A 257 -0.81 8.57 8.18
N THR A 258 -1.18 8.71 6.94
CA THR A 258 -2.56 9.00 6.49
C THR A 258 -3.61 8.04 7.06
N TYR A 259 -3.33 6.73 7.08
CA TYR A 259 -4.28 5.74 7.58
C TYR A 259 -4.64 5.95 9.05
N TYR A 260 -3.63 6.16 9.91
CA TYR A 260 -3.87 6.32 11.35
C TYR A 260 -4.60 7.63 11.65
N ILE A 261 -4.24 8.70 10.95
CA ILE A 261 -4.91 10.00 11.07
C ILE A 261 -6.37 9.88 10.63
N GLN A 262 -6.62 9.29 9.46
CA GLN A 262 -7.98 9.06 8.96
C GLN A 262 -8.79 8.16 9.91
N LYS A 263 -8.20 7.08 10.42
CA LYS A 263 -8.88 6.15 11.33
C LYS A 263 -9.23 6.82 12.66
N THR A 264 -8.29 7.61 13.23
CA THR A 264 -8.55 8.38 14.45
C THR A 264 -9.73 9.34 14.26
N PHE A 265 -9.71 10.12 13.18
CA PHE A 265 -10.80 11.08 12.94
C PHE A 265 -12.07 10.42 12.43
N ASN A 266 -12.01 9.25 11.81
CA ASN A 266 -13.20 8.47 11.51
C ASN A 266 -13.97 8.10 12.80
N GLU A 267 -13.28 7.59 13.81
CA GLU A 267 -13.88 7.22 15.10
C GLU A 267 -14.28 8.47 15.90
N SER A 268 -13.36 9.43 16.06
CA SER A 268 -13.66 10.67 16.82
C SER A 268 -14.82 11.45 16.22
N PHE A 269 -14.95 11.49 14.89
CA PHE A 269 -16.07 12.14 14.21
C PHE A 269 -17.39 11.42 14.47
N ALA A 270 -17.38 10.09 14.50
CA ALA A 270 -18.56 9.29 14.79
C ALA A 270 -19.06 9.51 16.23
N ASP A 271 -18.14 9.69 17.17
CA ASP A 271 -18.41 9.89 18.60
C ASP A 271 -18.69 11.37 18.96
N THR A 272 -18.57 12.29 18.01
CA THR A 272 -18.90 13.70 18.21
C THR A 272 -20.30 14.00 17.63
N SER A 273 -21.24 14.50 18.45
CA SER A 273 -22.60 14.86 17.97
C SER A 273 -22.58 16.11 17.12
N GLU A 274 -23.63 16.31 16.31
CA GLU A 274 -23.84 17.59 15.60
C GLU A 274 -24.04 18.74 16.60
N GLY A 275 -23.33 19.83 16.42
CA GLY A 275 -23.30 20.99 17.30
C GLY A 275 -22.20 20.92 18.37
N ASP A 276 -21.55 19.77 18.54
CA ASP A 276 -20.54 19.58 19.57
C ASP A 276 -19.10 19.76 19.05
N GLU A 277 -18.18 19.89 20.02
CA GLU A 277 -16.74 19.92 19.77
C GLU A 277 -16.13 18.52 19.99
N CYS A 278 -15.32 18.07 19.01
CA CYS A 278 -14.44 16.92 19.16
C CYS A 278 -13.29 17.27 20.12
N THR A 279 -13.41 16.82 21.35
CA THR A 279 -12.44 17.13 22.42
C THR A 279 -11.21 16.24 22.31
N LEU A 280 -10.14 16.64 23.04
CA LEU A 280 -8.96 15.80 23.17
C LEU A 280 -9.27 14.44 23.85
N GLU A 281 -10.26 14.41 24.73
CA GLU A 281 -10.71 13.18 25.40
C GLU A 281 -11.37 12.22 24.40
N THR A 282 -12.24 12.73 23.50
CA THR A 282 -12.84 11.95 22.41
C THR A 282 -11.75 11.34 21.50
N ILE A 283 -10.72 12.12 21.17
CA ILE A 283 -9.61 11.66 20.34
C ILE A 283 -8.78 10.58 21.06
N ARG A 284 -8.51 10.77 22.35
CA ARG A 284 -7.80 9.76 23.16
C ARG A 284 -8.56 8.45 23.23
N ALA A 285 -9.88 8.52 23.45
CA ALA A 285 -10.73 7.33 23.45
C ALA A 285 -10.69 6.58 22.12
N ALA A 286 -10.74 7.30 21.00
CA ALA A 286 -10.62 6.71 19.66
C ALA A 286 -9.26 5.98 19.47
N ILE A 287 -8.15 6.59 19.89
CA ILE A 287 -6.83 5.97 19.81
C ILE A 287 -6.73 4.75 20.74
N ASP A 288 -7.22 4.84 21.95
CA ASP A 288 -7.25 3.71 22.89
C ASP A 288 -8.07 2.53 22.36
N ASN A 289 -9.21 2.81 21.74
CA ASN A 289 -10.04 1.80 21.07
C ASN A 289 -9.29 1.15 19.90
N MET A 290 -8.55 1.93 19.11
CA MET A 290 -7.72 1.39 18.01
C MET A 290 -6.64 0.46 18.57
N ILE A 291 -5.97 0.83 19.66
CA ILE A 291 -4.95 0.01 20.30
C ILE A 291 -5.58 -1.29 20.84
N ALA A 292 -6.71 -1.18 21.56
CA ALA A 292 -7.40 -2.32 22.14
C ALA A 292 -7.91 -3.30 21.09
N SER A 293 -8.45 -2.80 19.97
CA SER A 293 -8.94 -3.62 18.87
C SER A 293 -7.83 -4.43 18.16
N ASN A 294 -6.57 -3.99 18.28
CA ASN A 294 -5.42 -4.68 17.71
C ASN A 294 -4.62 -5.53 18.72
N ASP A 295 -5.05 -5.60 19.99
CA ASP A 295 -4.29 -6.27 21.06
C ASP A 295 -3.94 -7.73 20.71
N THR A 296 -4.90 -8.51 20.23
CA THR A 296 -4.68 -9.92 19.86
C THR A 296 -3.65 -10.06 18.74
N ILE A 297 -3.75 -9.23 17.70
CA ILE A 297 -2.83 -9.22 16.56
C ILE A 297 -1.41 -8.84 17.03
N PHE A 298 -1.29 -7.81 17.86
CA PHE A 298 -0.01 -7.35 18.35
C PHE A 298 0.67 -8.37 19.29
N ARG A 299 -0.11 -9.08 20.11
CA ARG A 299 0.40 -10.20 20.93
C ARG A 299 0.90 -11.34 20.06
N GLU A 300 0.19 -11.69 19.00
CA GLU A 300 0.61 -12.74 18.06
C GLU A 300 1.90 -12.35 17.35
N ILE A 301 2.00 -11.12 16.81
CA ILE A 301 3.24 -10.60 16.22
C ILE A 301 4.39 -10.73 17.21
N LEU A 302 4.18 -10.25 18.44
CA LEU A 302 5.22 -10.24 19.46
C LEU A 302 5.64 -11.65 19.90
N SER A 303 4.69 -12.61 19.94
CA SER A 303 4.99 -14.01 20.32
C SER A 303 5.98 -14.69 19.35
N ASN A 304 5.95 -14.28 18.07
CA ASN A 304 6.83 -14.77 17.02
C ASN A 304 8.18 -14.04 16.93
N VAL A 305 8.47 -13.14 17.88
CA VAL A 305 9.74 -12.41 17.96
C VAL A 305 10.61 -13.01 19.05
N PRO A 306 11.85 -13.48 18.76
CA PRO A 306 12.79 -13.98 19.76
C PRO A 306 13.17 -12.89 20.78
N GLU A 307 13.52 -13.31 22.02
CA GLU A 307 13.74 -12.41 23.18
C GLU A 307 14.70 -11.25 22.89
N LYS A 308 15.88 -11.54 22.32
CA LYS A 308 16.86 -10.48 21.97
C LYS A 308 16.36 -9.47 20.94
N GLN A 309 15.46 -9.90 20.06
CA GLN A 309 14.81 -9.00 19.10
C GLN A 309 13.71 -8.17 19.80
N LYS A 310 12.98 -8.75 20.78
CA LYS A 310 12.00 -8.02 21.59
C LYS A 310 12.66 -6.93 22.40
N GLU A 311 13.77 -7.22 23.07
CA GLU A 311 14.53 -6.24 23.84
C GLU A 311 14.88 -5.01 22.99
N LEU A 312 15.40 -5.21 21.79
CA LEU A 312 15.71 -4.12 20.87
C LEU A 312 14.45 -3.41 20.38
N LEU A 313 13.38 -4.16 20.05
CA LEU A 313 12.10 -3.59 19.59
C LEU A 313 11.49 -2.69 20.67
N TYR A 314 11.54 -3.10 21.94
CA TYR A 314 11.07 -2.30 23.07
C TYR A 314 11.91 -1.03 23.27
N ALA A 315 13.24 -1.15 23.12
CA ALA A 315 14.14 0.00 23.20
C ALA A 315 13.82 1.05 22.14
N ILE A 316 13.63 0.60 20.88
CA ILE A 316 13.28 1.48 19.77
C ILE A 316 11.87 2.08 19.98
N ALA A 317 10.88 1.28 20.39
CA ALA A 317 9.53 1.77 20.66
C ALA A 317 9.50 2.85 21.75
N LYS A 318 10.32 2.68 22.80
CA LYS A 318 10.43 3.63 23.92
C LYS A 318 11.04 4.97 23.52
N GLU A 319 12.02 4.97 22.60
CA GLU A 319 12.63 6.21 22.09
C GLU A 319 11.79 6.86 20.97
N GLY A 320 10.90 6.08 20.32
CA GLY A 320 10.14 6.52 19.16
C GLY A 320 11.00 6.58 17.90
N GLU A 321 12.09 7.31 17.94
CA GLU A 321 13.16 7.41 16.95
C GLU A 321 14.50 7.14 17.63
N ALA A 322 15.16 6.04 17.26
CA ALA A 322 16.39 5.59 17.89
C ALA A 322 17.59 5.75 16.94
N GLU A 323 18.54 6.56 17.33
CA GLU A 323 19.81 6.72 16.64
C GLU A 323 20.92 5.90 17.31
N ARG A 324 21.94 5.53 16.52
CA ARG A 324 23.16 4.89 17.05
C ARG A 324 22.86 3.71 17.97
N ILE A 325 21.92 2.85 17.59
CA ILE A 325 21.44 1.72 18.41
C ILE A 325 22.55 0.78 18.91
N THR A 326 23.73 0.80 18.29
CA THR A 326 24.90 0.00 18.67
C THR A 326 25.89 0.74 19.58
N SER A 327 25.60 2.01 19.96
CA SER A 327 26.47 2.78 20.85
C SER A 327 26.44 2.25 22.27
N ALA A 328 27.55 2.44 23.01
CA ALA A 328 27.64 2.04 24.42
C ALA A 328 26.56 2.69 25.28
N ASP A 329 26.20 3.96 24.99
CA ASP A 329 25.16 4.69 25.70
C ASP A 329 23.76 4.10 25.47
N PHE A 330 23.40 3.76 24.23
CA PHE A 330 22.12 3.12 23.91
C PHE A 330 22.02 1.74 24.58
N ILE A 331 23.09 0.94 24.48
CA ILE A 331 23.19 -0.39 25.10
C ILE A 331 22.98 -0.30 26.60
N LYS A 332 23.69 0.62 27.26
CA LYS A 332 23.58 0.83 28.72
C LYS A 332 22.20 1.34 29.15
N ARG A 333 21.64 2.32 28.41
CA ARG A 333 20.34 2.94 28.70
C ARG A 333 19.20 1.92 28.67
N HIS A 334 19.27 0.97 27.74
CA HIS A 334 18.24 -0.05 27.53
C HIS A 334 18.62 -1.44 28.07
N SER A 335 19.74 -1.54 28.81
CA SER A 335 20.22 -2.81 29.39
C SER A 335 20.37 -3.94 28.36
N LEU A 336 20.79 -3.59 27.13
CA LEU A 336 20.99 -4.54 26.05
C LEU A 336 22.34 -5.27 26.16
N THR A 337 22.54 -6.35 25.40
CA THR A 337 23.69 -7.24 25.61
C THR A 337 24.98 -6.72 24.96
N SER A 338 25.03 -6.62 23.61
CA SER A 338 26.24 -6.19 22.90
C SER A 338 25.92 -5.59 21.54
N ALA A 339 26.83 -4.79 20.99
CA ALA A 339 26.66 -4.17 19.67
C ALA A 339 26.43 -5.19 18.56
N SER A 340 27.13 -6.32 18.56
CA SER A 340 26.97 -7.38 17.56
C SER A 340 25.62 -8.09 17.64
N SER A 341 25.12 -8.32 18.87
CA SER A 341 23.79 -8.86 19.11
C SER A 341 22.70 -7.93 18.60
N ILE A 342 22.85 -6.61 18.84
CA ILE A 342 21.91 -5.58 18.37
C ILE A 342 21.91 -5.50 16.84
N GLN A 343 23.06 -5.50 16.19
CA GLN A 343 23.12 -5.52 14.72
C GLN A 343 22.39 -6.72 14.13
N SER A 344 22.61 -7.92 14.71
CA SER A 344 21.91 -9.13 14.26
C SER A 344 20.40 -9.04 14.49
N ALA A 345 19.98 -8.53 15.65
CA ALA A 345 18.57 -8.33 15.98
C ALA A 345 17.92 -7.28 15.05
N ALA A 346 18.57 -6.15 14.82
CA ALA A 346 18.09 -5.10 13.93
C ALA A 346 17.90 -5.63 12.50
N LYS A 347 18.87 -6.35 11.96
CA LYS A 347 18.75 -6.97 10.65
C LYS A 347 17.52 -7.87 10.56
N LYS A 348 17.26 -8.69 11.56
CA LYS A 348 16.10 -9.60 11.59
C LYS A 348 14.77 -8.86 11.78
N LEU A 349 14.75 -7.77 12.53
CA LEU A 349 13.55 -6.94 12.68
C LEU A 349 13.25 -6.16 11.39
N LEU A 350 14.27 -5.69 10.66
CA LEU A 350 14.13 -5.08 9.33
C LEU A 350 13.59 -6.11 8.31
N GLU A 351 14.16 -7.32 8.27
CA GLU A 351 13.69 -8.41 7.40
C GLU A 351 12.21 -8.78 7.66
N LYS A 352 11.74 -8.63 8.91
CA LYS A 352 10.34 -8.86 9.31
C LYS A 352 9.43 -7.63 9.15
N ASP A 353 9.95 -6.51 8.67
CA ASP A 353 9.25 -5.22 8.58
C ASP A 353 8.66 -4.74 9.94
N LEU A 354 9.27 -5.13 11.06
CA LEU A 354 8.86 -4.68 12.40
C LEU A 354 9.49 -3.34 12.79
N ILE A 355 10.66 -3.03 12.24
CA ILE A 355 11.30 -1.73 12.34
C ILE A 355 11.68 -1.23 10.94
N THR A 356 11.79 0.08 10.80
CA THR A 356 12.30 0.75 9.61
C THR A 356 13.53 1.56 9.95
N GLU A 357 14.43 1.74 8.96
CA GLU A 357 15.62 2.57 9.05
C GLU A 357 15.58 3.64 7.97
N ILE A 358 15.62 4.90 8.37
CA ILE A 358 15.71 6.06 7.47
C ILE A 358 16.85 6.95 7.96
N ASN A 359 17.87 7.17 7.13
CA ASN A 359 19.03 7.98 7.48
C ASN A 359 19.72 7.56 8.80
N LYS A 360 19.80 6.26 9.08
CA LYS A 360 20.36 5.67 10.30
C LYS A 360 19.52 5.93 11.58
N VAL A 361 18.29 6.38 11.42
CA VAL A 361 17.29 6.48 12.49
C VAL A 361 16.36 5.27 12.39
N PHE A 362 16.24 4.54 13.47
CA PHE A 362 15.37 3.36 13.58
C PHE A 362 14.07 3.73 14.27
N SER A 363 12.97 3.23 13.77
CA SER A 363 11.66 3.36 14.41
C SER A 363 10.83 2.10 14.19
N VAL A 364 9.85 1.85 15.04
CA VAL A 364 8.88 0.77 14.83
C VAL A 364 8.03 1.10 13.60
N THR A 365 7.93 0.16 12.66
CA THR A 365 7.24 0.38 11.38
C THR A 365 5.77 0.73 11.56
N ASP A 366 5.07 0.01 12.44
CA ASP A 366 3.68 0.28 12.79
C ASP A 366 3.61 1.16 14.05
N ARG A 367 3.19 2.41 13.89
CA ARG A 367 3.09 3.39 14.99
C ARG A 367 2.11 2.98 16.08
N LEU A 368 1.01 2.33 15.70
CA LEU A 368 0.04 1.85 16.69
C LEU A 368 0.62 0.69 17.51
N PHE A 369 1.40 -0.17 16.86
CA PHE A 369 2.14 -1.24 17.56
C PHE A 369 3.18 -0.68 18.53
N ALA A 370 3.91 0.38 18.14
CA ALA A 370 4.82 1.08 19.04
C ALA A 370 4.11 1.63 20.28
N MET A 371 2.93 2.25 20.09
CA MET A 371 2.11 2.77 21.18
C MET A 371 1.60 1.65 22.08
N TRP A 372 1.16 0.53 21.52
CA TRP A 372 0.74 -0.64 22.27
C TRP A 372 1.89 -1.23 23.11
N ILE A 373 3.11 -1.34 22.55
CA ILE A 373 4.31 -1.77 23.29
C ILE A 373 4.57 -0.82 24.45
N ASN A 374 4.53 0.49 24.22
CA ASN A 374 4.77 1.50 25.27
C ASN A 374 3.70 1.46 26.35
N LYS A 375 2.44 1.18 26.02
CA LYS A 375 1.36 1.00 27.00
C LYS A 375 1.57 -0.22 27.91
N LEU A 376 2.18 -1.30 27.38
CA LEU A 376 2.43 -2.53 28.14
C LEU A 376 3.75 -2.50 28.94
N TYR A 377 4.80 -1.96 28.36
CA TYR A 377 6.18 -2.10 28.85
C TYR A 377 6.91 -0.77 29.05
N GLY A 378 6.30 0.33 28.73
CA GLY A 378 6.87 1.66 28.79
C GLY A 378 6.15 2.61 29.75
N LYS A 379 6.58 3.87 29.75
CA LYS A 379 5.77 4.95 30.29
C LYS A 379 4.69 5.31 29.27
N ASN A 380 3.46 5.54 29.72
CA ASN A 380 2.40 6.06 28.85
C ASN A 380 2.95 7.26 28.06
N PRO A 381 2.86 7.27 26.73
CA PRO A 381 3.17 8.48 25.98
C PRO A 381 2.19 9.55 26.45
N ASP A 382 2.72 10.70 26.88
CA ASP A 382 1.91 11.89 27.14
C ASP A 382 1.30 12.34 25.81
N PHE A 383 0.00 12.19 25.70
CA PHE A 383 -0.80 12.65 24.57
C PHE A 383 -1.44 13.99 24.89
#